data_31a353397c2e749f1753959479f2ca21
#
_entry.id   31a353397c2e749f1753959479f2ca21
#
_cell.length_a   1.000
_cell.length_b   1.000
_cell.length_c   1.000
_cell.angle_alpha   90.00
_cell.angle_beta   90.00
_cell.angle_gamma   90.00
#
_symmetry.space_group_name_H-M   'P 1'
#
loop_
_entity.id
_entity.type
_entity.pdbx_description
1 polymer ?
#
loop_
_entity_poly.entity_id
_entity_poly.type
_entity_poly.pdbx_seq_one_letter_code
_entity_poly.pdbx_strand_id
1 'polypeptide(L)'
;MISARGGSSMPPPPNATAYYPPQRITLPSGVEILRTYSGAFICLEILFGALVWILVAATGVPLPLLQGWVMFVSVTACFTSLSFLCVFLFSYRERIAVDWNRLDFLYHAAVFVCYFGTFLLQAATTSLHGHPIKFIAGINSTVCNHESLLNDHEYNLSIAASIFAFATTVCYGCSTTLALRRWKL
;
A
#
# COMPACT_ATOMS: atom_id res chain seq x y z
N MET A 1 15.21 -75.04 34.94
CA MET A 1 15.34 -74.83 33.49
C MET A 1 14.56 -73.55 33.15
N ILE A 2 15.26 -72.44 33.00
CA ILE A 2 14.63 -71.11 32.67
C ILE A 2 15.09 -70.82 31.23
N SER A 3 14.15 -70.87 30.31
CA SER A 3 14.39 -70.55 28.89
C SER A 3 14.34 -69.01 28.73
N ALA A 4 15.49 -68.42 28.43
CA ALA A 4 15.57 -66.99 28.09
C ALA A 4 15.09 -66.81 26.65
N ARG A 5 13.99 -66.10 26.49
CA ARG A 5 13.44 -65.64 25.19
C ARG A 5 14.22 -64.39 24.75
N GLY A 6 15.12 -64.57 23.82
CA GLY A 6 15.82 -63.48 23.16
C GLY A 6 14.84 -62.63 22.33
N GLY A 7 14.59 -61.41 22.78
CA GLY A 7 13.89 -60.40 22.00
C GLY A 7 14.82 -59.86 20.92
N SER A 8 14.56 -60.19 19.67
CA SER A 8 15.21 -59.56 18.54
C SER A 8 14.65 -58.15 18.38
N SER A 9 15.41 -57.15 18.79
CA SER A 9 15.12 -55.76 18.50
C SER A 9 15.33 -55.53 17.00
N MET A 10 14.24 -55.34 16.28
CA MET A 10 14.28 -54.93 14.89
C MET A 10 15.03 -53.58 14.80
N PRO A 11 16.03 -53.43 13.89
CA PRO A 11 16.66 -52.13 13.71
C PRO A 11 15.63 -51.12 13.20
N PRO A 12 15.69 -49.84 13.64
CA PRO A 12 14.77 -48.82 13.18
C PRO A 12 14.91 -48.68 11.63
N PRO A 13 13.79 -48.46 10.90
CA PRO A 13 13.83 -48.33 9.47
C PRO A 13 14.73 -47.14 9.08
N PRO A 14 15.62 -47.32 8.08
CA PRO A 14 16.47 -46.24 7.64
C PRO A 14 15.64 -45.15 6.99
N ASN A 15 15.76 -43.93 7.51
CA ASN A 15 15.27 -42.67 6.93
C ASN A 15 13.75 -42.58 6.65
N ALA A 16 12.96 -42.45 7.70
CA ALA A 16 11.83 -41.58 7.58
C ALA A 16 12.40 -40.16 7.48
N THR A 17 12.64 -39.68 6.28
CA THR A 17 12.81 -38.26 6.03
C THR A 17 11.54 -37.60 6.57
N ALA A 18 11.68 -36.95 7.74
CA ALA A 18 10.58 -36.21 8.32
C ALA A 18 10.15 -35.18 7.24
N TYR A 19 9.00 -35.42 6.61
CA TYR A 19 8.39 -34.47 5.72
C TYR A 19 8.02 -33.25 6.56
N TYR A 20 8.91 -32.26 6.61
CA TYR A 20 8.59 -30.94 7.11
C TYR A 20 7.75 -30.25 6.04
N PRO A 21 6.44 -30.06 6.26
CA PRO A 21 5.67 -29.26 5.33
C PRO A 21 6.31 -27.87 5.26
N PRO A 22 6.43 -27.29 4.06
CA PRO A 22 7.03 -25.96 3.90
C PRO A 22 6.32 -24.99 4.85
N GLN A 23 7.09 -24.37 5.73
CA GLN A 23 6.57 -23.41 6.70
C GLN A 23 6.02 -22.24 5.92
N ARG A 24 4.71 -22.13 5.80
CA ARG A 24 4.06 -20.96 5.19
C ARG A 24 4.39 -19.74 6.05
N ILE A 25 5.23 -18.86 5.51
CA ILE A 25 5.56 -17.60 6.15
C ILE A 25 4.31 -16.74 6.10
N THR A 26 3.58 -16.68 7.20
CA THR A 26 2.41 -15.82 7.36
C THR A 26 2.79 -14.61 8.20
N LEU A 27 2.11 -13.47 7.94
CA LEU A 27 2.25 -12.30 8.81
C LEU A 27 1.88 -12.67 10.26
N PRO A 28 2.66 -12.23 11.25
CA PRO A 28 2.28 -12.41 12.65
C PRO A 28 1.01 -11.62 12.99
N SER A 29 0.26 -12.07 13.97
CA SER A 29 -0.92 -11.38 14.51
C SER A 29 -0.58 -10.62 15.78
N GLY A 30 -1.40 -9.63 16.12
CA GLY A 30 -1.20 -8.78 17.29
C GLY A 30 -0.10 -7.72 17.12
N VAL A 31 0.44 -7.24 18.22
CA VAL A 31 1.44 -6.14 18.23
C VAL A 31 2.73 -6.52 17.51
N GLU A 32 3.02 -7.80 17.36
CA GLU A 32 4.20 -8.30 16.65
C GLU A 32 4.22 -7.89 15.17
N ILE A 33 3.06 -7.62 14.55
CA ILE A 33 3.02 -7.13 13.17
C ILE A 33 3.75 -5.81 13.01
N LEU A 34 3.68 -4.91 13.99
CA LEU A 34 4.33 -3.60 13.94
C LEU A 34 5.86 -3.69 13.96
N ARG A 35 6.40 -4.81 14.44
CA ARG A 35 7.84 -5.09 14.44
C ARG A 35 8.34 -5.70 13.13
N THR A 36 7.43 -6.07 12.23
CA THR A 36 7.79 -6.58 10.90
C THR A 36 7.98 -5.45 9.90
N TYR A 37 8.80 -5.68 8.89
CA TYR A 37 8.95 -4.75 7.77
C TYR A 37 7.60 -4.43 7.10
N SER A 38 6.74 -5.43 6.96
CA SER A 38 5.40 -5.23 6.38
C SER A 38 4.53 -4.32 7.21
N GLY A 39 4.51 -4.48 8.52
CA GLY A 39 3.77 -3.59 9.41
C GLY A 39 4.31 -2.16 9.40
N ALA A 40 5.65 -2.00 9.34
CA ALA A 40 6.27 -0.68 9.21
C ALA A 40 5.85 0.01 7.91
N PHE A 41 5.84 -0.69 6.78
CA PHE A 41 5.38 -0.12 5.51
C PHE A 41 3.90 0.25 5.55
N ILE A 42 3.02 -0.57 6.13
CA ILE A 42 1.59 -0.24 6.30
C ILE A 42 1.42 1.04 7.13
N CYS A 43 2.19 1.23 8.20
CA CYS A 43 2.16 2.47 8.98
C CYS A 43 2.61 3.69 8.15
N LEU A 44 3.66 3.54 7.33
CA LEU A 44 4.13 4.60 6.44
C LEU A 44 3.10 4.93 5.34
N GLU A 45 2.43 3.93 4.78
CA GLU A 45 1.35 4.09 3.82
C GLU A 45 0.19 4.92 4.39
N ILE A 46 -0.21 4.63 5.63
CA ILE A 46 -1.25 5.38 6.32
C ILE A 46 -0.80 6.81 6.57
N LEU A 47 0.42 7.01 7.07
CA LEU A 47 0.95 8.32 7.39
C LEU A 47 1.10 9.20 6.14
N PHE A 48 1.80 8.71 5.12
CA PHE A 48 2.03 9.47 3.90
C PHE A 48 0.75 9.66 3.09
N GLY A 49 -0.12 8.63 3.04
CA GLY A 49 -1.42 8.73 2.42
C GLY A 49 -2.32 9.78 3.09
N ALA A 50 -2.29 9.87 4.42
CA ALA A 50 -2.98 10.92 5.15
C ALA A 50 -2.43 12.32 4.80
N LEU A 51 -1.11 12.47 4.70
CA LEU A 51 -0.49 13.74 4.30
C LEU A 51 -0.90 14.15 2.88
N VAL A 52 -0.99 13.21 1.94
CA VAL A 52 -1.41 13.51 0.56
C VAL A 52 -2.78 14.14 0.53
N TRP A 53 -3.81 13.50 1.12
CA TRP A 53 -5.16 14.04 1.04
C TRP A 53 -5.34 15.33 1.85
N ILE A 54 -4.63 15.49 2.98
CA ILE A 54 -4.65 16.73 3.78
C ILE A 54 -4.05 17.88 2.97
N LEU A 55 -2.89 17.68 2.33
CA LEU A 55 -2.23 18.71 1.54
C LEU A 55 -3.08 19.09 0.31
N VAL A 56 -3.63 18.09 -0.40
CA VAL A 56 -4.52 18.37 -1.55
C VAL A 56 -5.78 19.09 -1.11
N ALA A 57 -6.38 18.74 0.03
CA ALA A 57 -7.52 19.47 0.57
C ALA A 57 -7.17 20.93 0.91
N ALA A 58 -5.95 21.17 1.42
CA ALA A 58 -5.48 22.52 1.77
C ALA A 58 -5.24 23.42 0.53
N THR A 59 -5.09 22.85 -0.68
CA THR A 59 -5.02 23.65 -1.94
C THR A 59 -6.37 24.19 -2.40
N GLY A 60 -7.49 23.87 -1.71
CA GLY A 60 -8.83 24.26 -2.13
C GLY A 60 -9.34 23.55 -3.40
N VAL A 61 -8.61 22.55 -3.90
CA VAL A 61 -8.99 21.69 -5.05
C VAL A 61 -9.32 22.51 -6.31
N PRO A 62 -8.38 23.31 -6.84
CA PRO A 62 -8.62 24.16 -8.01
C PRO A 62 -8.97 23.38 -9.29
N LEU A 63 -8.57 22.11 -9.40
CA LEU A 63 -8.92 21.19 -10.50
C LEU A 63 -9.77 20.02 -9.98
N PRO A 64 -11.10 20.18 -9.83
CA PRO A 64 -11.93 19.19 -9.13
C PRO A 64 -11.89 17.78 -9.70
N LEU A 65 -11.74 17.64 -11.03
CA LEU A 65 -11.69 16.33 -11.68
C LEU A 65 -10.40 15.56 -11.35
N LEU A 66 -9.24 16.22 -11.49
CA LEU A 66 -7.94 15.59 -11.25
C LEU A 66 -7.65 15.40 -9.76
N GLN A 67 -7.82 16.46 -8.99
CA GLN A 67 -7.57 16.43 -7.56
C GLN A 67 -8.66 15.68 -6.78
N GLY A 68 -9.89 15.64 -7.31
CA GLY A 68 -10.96 14.80 -6.77
C GLY A 68 -10.61 13.31 -6.83
N TRP A 69 -10.00 12.86 -7.91
CA TRP A 69 -9.48 11.48 -8.01
C TRP A 69 -8.37 11.24 -6.98
N VAL A 70 -7.40 12.16 -6.86
CA VAL A 70 -6.31 12.09 -5.88
C VAL A 70 -6.87 11.98 -4.46
N MET A 71 -7.83 12.82 -4.11
CA MET A 71 -8.52 12.81 -2.82
C MET A 71 -9.22 11.48 -2.57
N PHE A 72 -10.01 11.01 -3.53
CA PHE A 72 -10.77 9.77 -3.43
C PHE A 72 -9.84 8.56 -3.19
N VAL A 73 -8.79 8.41 -4.00
CA VAL A 73 -7.83 7.29 -3.86
C VAL A 73 -7.09 7.39 -2.54
N SER A 74 -6.60 8.57 -2.15
CA SER A 74 -5.81 8.75 -0.93
C SER A 74 -6.62 8.46 0.34
N VAL A 75 -7.85 8.96 0.41
CA VAL A 75 -8.75 8.71 1.54
C VAL A 75 -9.13 7.23 1.60
N THR A 76 -9.56 6.64 0.47
CA THR A 76 -9.96 5.24 0.41
C THR A 76 -8.79 4.32 0.79
N ALA A 77 -7.60 4.56 0.25
CA ALA A 77 -6.41 3.78 0.57
C ALA A 77 -6.02 3.91 2.06
N CYS A 78 -6.07 5.11 2.62
CA CYS A 78 -5.77 5.35 4.04
C CYS A 78 -6.72 4.54 4.95
N PHE A 79 -8.04 4.61 4.71
CA PHE A 79 -9.02 3.86 5.49
C PHE A 79 -8.91 2.35 5.30
N THR A 80 -8.65 1.87 4.09
CA THR A 80 -8.47 0.44 3.83
C THR A 80 -7.19 -0.10 4.43
N SER A 81 -6.05 0.62 4.36
CA SER A 81 -4.81 0.24 5.05
C SER A 81 -4.99 0.22 6.57
N LEU A 82 -5.70 1.20 7.12
CA LEU A 82 -6.01 1.22 8.54
C LEU A 82 -6.87 0.02 8.94
N SER A 83 -7.92 -0.29 8.17
CA SER A 83 -8.77 -1.46 8.40
C SER A 83 -7.97 -2.76 8.30
N PHE A 84 -7.09 -2.87 7.31
CA PHE A 84 -6.21 -4.01 7.14
C PHE A 84 -5.28 -4.19 8.35
N LEU A 85 -4.65 -3.11 8.80
CA LEU A 85 -3.82 -3.12 10.01
C LEU A 85 -4.62 -3.55 11.26
N CYS A 86 -5.83 -3.01 11.43
CA CYS A 86 -6.72 -3.37 12.55
C CYS A 86 -7.07 -4.87 12.56
N VAL A 87 -7.36 -5.47 11.40
CA VAL A 87 -7.67 -6.91 11.28
C VAL A 87 -6.51 -7.76 11.80
N PHE A 88 -5.27 -7.38 11.48
CA PHE A 88 -4.09 -8.10 11.98
C PHE A 88 -3.80 -7.81 13.45
N LEU A 89 -3.97 -6.56 13.88
CA LEU A 89 -3.71 -6.14 15.25
C LEU A 89 -4.66 -6.80 16.25
N PHE A 90 -5.94 -6.91 15.91
CA PHE A 90 -6.96 -7.56 16.75
C PHE A 90 -7.09 -9.06 16.51
N SER A 91 -6.16 -9.68 15.75
CA SER A 91 -6.14 -11.11 15.46
C SER A 91 -7.45 -11.67 14.84
N TYR A 92 -8.26 -10.81 14.22
CA TYR A 92 -9.47 -11.24 13.50
C TYR A 92 -9.17 -12.22 12.35
N ARG A 93 -7.93 -12.22 11.87
CA ARG A 93 -7.43 -13.15 10.87
C ARG A 93 -7.71 -14.62 11.20
N GLU A 94 -7.62 -15.01 12.47
CA GLU A 94 -7.81 -16.40 12.90
C GLU A 94 -9.28 -16.84 12.86
N ARG A 95 -10.21 -15.89 12.84
CA ARG A 95 -11.66 -16.14 12.78
C ARG A 95 -12.22 -16.27 11.37
N ILE A 96 -11.50 -15.80 10.38
CA ILE A 96 -11.97 -15.73 8.99
C ILE A 96 -11.14 -16.68 8.14
N ALA A 97 -11.79 -17.69 7.56
CA ALA A 97 -11.15 -18.70 6.70
C ALA A 97 -10.91 -18.14 5.29
N VAL A 98 -9.95 -17.23 5.15
CA VAL A 98 -9.55 -16.62 3.87
C VAL A 98 -8.04 -16.77 3.68
N ASP A 99 -7.59 -16.92 2.44
CA ASP A 99 -6.17 -16.90 2.07
C ASP A 99 -5.59 -15.48 2.21
N TRP A 100 -5.22 -15.11 3.43
CA TRP A 100 -4.73 -13.77 3.76
C TRP A 100 -3.50 -13.35 2.95
N ASN A 101 -2.63 -14.29 2.56
CA ASN A 101 -1.45 -13.97 1.76
C ASN A 101 -1.84 -13.52 0.34
N ARG A 102 -2.90 -14.10 -0.23
CA ARG A 102 -3.43 -13.68 -1.54
C ARG A 102 -4.13 -12.34 -1.45
N LEU A 103 -4.95 -12.16 -0.39
CA LEU A 103 -5.66 -10.90 -0.16
C LEU A 103 -4.68 -9.74 0.06
N ASP A 104 -3.64 -9.96 0.86
CA ASP A 104 -2.56 -9.02 1.12
C ASP A 104 -1.87 -8.58 -0.20
N PHE A 105 -1.46 -9.53 -1.01
CA PHE A 105 -0.86 -9.23 -2.31
C PHE A 105 -1.81 -8.47 -3.24
N LEU A 106 -3.05 -8.96 -3.40
CA LEU A 106 -4.02 -8.35 -4.31
C LEU A 106 -4.37 -6.92 -3.89
N TYR A 107 -4.55 -6.71 -2.59
CA TYR A 107 -4.83 -5.39 -2.02
C TYR A 107 -3.68 -4.40 -2.32
N HIS A 108 -2.45 -4.73 -1.92
CA HIS A 108 -1.31 -3.83 -2.10
C HIS A 108 -0.98 -3.59 -3.58
N ALA A 109 -1.13 -4.60 -4.44
CA ALA A 109 -0.94 -4.46 -5.88
C ALA A 109 -1.98 -3.52 -6.52
N ALA A 110 -3.27 -3.67 -6.16
CA ALA A 110 -4.32 -2.79 -6.66
C ALA A 110 -4.12 -1.34 -6.22
N VAL A 111 -3.81 -1.13 -4.93
CA VAL A 111 -3.56 0.22 -4.40
C VAL A 111 -2.28 0.82 -4.98
N PHE A 112 -1.23 0.03 -5.21
CA PHE A 112 -0.03 0.48 -5.88
C PHE A 112 -0.33 1.08 -7.27
N VAL A 113 -1.12 0.38 -8.09
CA VAL A 113 -1.51 0.88 -9.42
C VAL A 113 -2.33 2.17 -9.31
N CYS A 114 -3.30 2.22 -8.39
CA CYS A 114 -4.11 3.41 -8.15
C CYS A 114 -3.25 4.61 -7.68
N TYR A 115 -2.32 4.37 -6.76
CA TYR A 115 -1.44 5.44 -6.25
C TYR A 115 -0.41 5.90 -7.26
N PHE A 116 0.06 5.00 -8.12
CA PHE A 116 0.91 5.40 -9.25
C PHE A 116 0.18 6.38 -10.18
N GLY A 117 -1.09 6.09 -10.52
CA GLY A 117 -1.95 7.02 -11.26
C GLY A 117 -2.18 8.34 -10.51
N THR A 118 -2.41 8.26 -9.21
CA THR A 118 -2.58 9.43 -8.33
C THR A 118 -1.34 10.32 -8.33
N PHE A 119 -0.14 9.73 -8.22
CA PHE A 119 1.12 10.47 -8.31
C PHE A 119 1.25 11.19 -9.66
N LEU A 120 0.97 10.50 -10.78
CA LEU A 120 1.04 11.11 -12.11
C LEU A 120 0.05 12.28 -12.27
N LEU A 121 -1.18 12.12 -11.79
CA LEU A 121 -2.19 13.19 -11.83
C LEU A 121 -1.79 14.38 -10.96
N GLN A 122 -1.26 14.14 -9.77
CA GLN A 122 -0.81 15.20 -8.88
C GLN A 122 0.40 15.93 -9.46
N ALA A 123 1.35 15.21 -10.05
CA ALA A 123 2.50 15.81 -10.73
C ALA A 123 2.07 16.64 -11.95
N ALA A 124 1.09 16.14 -12.73
CA ALA A 124 0.53 16.88 -13.84
C ALA A 124 -0.16 18.18 -13.37
N THR A 125 -0.96 18.13 -12.30
CA THR A 125 -1.59 19.31 -11.69
C THR A 125 -0.55 20.35 -11.28
N THR A 126 0.54 19.91 -10.67
CA THR A 126 1.64 20.80 -10.25
C THR A 126 2.37 21.41 -11.46
N SER A 127 2.55 20.66 -12.56
CA SER A 127 3.22 21.14 -13.77
C SER A 127 2.40 22.15 -14.58
N LEU A 128 1.08 22.20 -14.37
CA LEU A 128 0.20 23.18 -15.03
C LEU A 128 0.35 24.60 -14.46
N HIS A 129 1.05 24.76 -13.35
CA HIS A 129 1.45 26.07 -12.85
C HIS A 129 2.39 26.75 -13.83
N GLY A 130 2.00 27.91 -14.35
CA GLY A 130 2.81 28.67 -15.32
C GLY A 130 2.52 28.39 -16.79
N HIS A 131 1.68 27.40 -17.13
CA HIS A 131 1.20 27.24 -18.50
C HIS A 131 -0.16 27.92 -18.67
N PRO A 132 -0.32 28.84 -19.68
CA PRO A 132 -1.62 29.46 -19.94
C PRO A 132 -2.65 28.40 -20.31
N ILE A 133 -3.83 28.50 -19.75
CA ILE A 133 -4.98 27.56 -19.81
C ILE A 133 -5.48 27.29 -21.26
N LYS A 134 -4.81 27.77 -22.29
CA LYS A 134 -5.21 27.62 -23.70
C LYS A 134 -5.42 26.18 -24.17
N PHE A 135 -4.86 25.21 -23.46
CA PHE A 135 -4.88 23.80 -23.91
C PHE A 135 -6.10 23.00 -23.40
N ILE A 136 -6.73 23.39 -22.29
CA ILE A 136 -7.81 22.58 -21.68
C ILE A 136 -9.21 23.05 -22.08
N ALA A 137 -9.39 24.33 -22.43
CA ALA A 137 -10.73 24.87 -22.58
C ALA A 137 -11.26 24.97 -24.03
N GLY A 138 -10.43 24.83 -25.05
CA GLY A 138 -10.91 24.92 -26.45
C GLY A 138 -11.69 26.19 -26.80
N ILE A 139 -11.71 27.19 -25.93
CA ILE A 139 -12.50 28.41 -26.04
C ILE A 139 -11.55 29.56 -26.35
N ASN A 140 -11.76 30.13 -27.56
CA ASN A 140 -11.14 31.36 -28.03
C ASN A 140 -11.63 32.54 -27.20
N SER A 141 -10.98 32.80 -26.05
CA SER A 141 -11.16 34.05 -25.33
C SER A 141 -9.80 34.74 -25.15
N THR A 142 -9.64 35.82 -25.92
CA THR A 142 -8.60 36.81 -25.80
C THR A 142 -8.77 37.58 -24.49
N VAL A 143 -8.34 37.02 -23.37
CA VAL A 143 -8.09 37.79 -22.16
C VAL A 143 -6.74 37.35 -21.63
N CYS A 144 -5.72 38.15 -21.89
CA CYS A 144 -4.38 38.01 -21.35
C CYS A 144 -4.40 38.52 -19.90
N ASN A 145 -4.88 37.73 -18.97
CA ASN A 145 -4.52 37.86 -17.57
C ASN A 145 -3.71 36.60 -17.22
N HIS A 146 -2.49 36.81 -16.83
CA HIS A 146 -1.52 35.83 -16.36
C HIS A 146 -1.93 35.38 -14.93
N GLU A 147 -3.14 34.86 -14.78
CA GLU A 147 -3.53 34.21 -13.54
C GLU A 147 -2.99 32.79 -13.59
N SER A 148 -1.95 32.56 -12.79
CA SER A 148 -1.51 31.20 -12.49
C SER A 148 -2.65 30.45 -11.85
N LEU A 149 -2.92 29.21 -12.28
CA LEU A 149 -4.00 28.35 -11.79
C LEU A 149 -3.90 28.10 -10.27
N LEU A 150 -2.72 28.22 -9.70
CA LEU A 150 -2.44 28.09 -8.29
C LEU A 150 -1.71 29.34 -7.80
N ASN A 151 -2.07 29.80 -6.61
CA ASN A 151 -1.30 30.78 -5.87
C ASN A 151 0.04 30.15 -5.43
N ASP A 152 1.09 30.94 -5.16
CA ASP A 152 2.40 30.42 -4.73
C ASP A 152 2.32 29.48 -3.51
N HIS A 153 1.41 29.77 -2.59
CA HIS A 153 1.16 28.90 -1.45
C HIS A 153 0.54 27.55 -1.86
N GLU A 154 -0.45 27.55 -2.72
CA GLU A 154 -1.12 26.35 -3.24
C GLU A 154 -0.14 25.53 -4.10
N TYR A 155 0.71 26.18 -4.86
CA TYR A 155 1.78 25.54 -5.63
C TYR A 155 2.73 24.76 -4.74
N ASN A 156 3.23 25.36 -3.66
CA ASN A 156 4.12 24.70 -2.71
C ASN A 156 3.44 23.50 -2.03
N LEU A 157 2.16 23.62 -1.67
CA LEU A 157 1.37 22.51 -1.13
C LEU A 157 1.22 21.38 -2.16
N SER A 158 1.01 21.74 -3.43
CA SER A 158 0.86 20.77 -4.52
C SER A 158 2.18 20.00 -4.80
N ILE A 159 3.33 20.69 -4.71
CA ILE A 159 4.65 20.05 -4.79
C ILE A 159 4.81 19.06 -3.64
N ALA A 160 4.54 19.49 -2.40
CA ALA A 160 4.64 18.62 -1.24
C ALA A 160 3.73 17.39 -1.36
N ALA A 161 2.48 17.58 -1.81
CA ALA A 161 1.53 16.49 -2.06
C ALA A 161 2.06 15.51 -3.12
N SER A 162 2.72 16.00 -4.18
CA SER A 162 3.34 15.15 -5.22
C SER A 162 4.47 14.29 -4.66
N ILE A 163 5.31 14.87 -3.79
CA ILE A 163 6.43 14.16 -3.15
C ILE A 163 5.89 13.05 -2.22
N PHE A 164 4.87 13.36 -1.40
CA PHE A 164 4.27 12.36 -0.53
C PHE A 164 3.48 11.29 -1.31
N ALA A 165 2.83 11.64 -2.42
CA ALA A 165 2.18 10.68 -3.30
C ALA A 165 3.19 9.70 -3.93
N PHE A 166 4.36 10.20 -4.33
CA PHE A 166 5.47 9.35 -4.79
C PHE A 166 5.98 8.43 -3.68
N ALA A 167 6.25 8.98 -2.49
CA ALA A 167 6.70 8.19 -1.34
C ALA A 167 5.69 7.08 -0.97
N THR A 168 4.39 7.41 -0.97
CA THR A 168 3.32 6.43 -0.73
C THR A 168 3.30 5.34 -1.80
N THR A 169 3.46 5.71 -3.07
CA THR A 169 3.55 4.74 -4.18
C THR A 169 4.71 3.77 -3.99
N VAL A 170 5.89 4.26 -3.57
CA VAL A 170 7.05 3.41 -3.27
C VAL A 170 6.76 2.47 -2.10
N CYS A 171 6.12 2.93 -1.03
CA CYS A 171 5.73 2.10 0.10
C CYS A 171 4.80 0.94 -0.34
N TYR A 172 3.75 1.24 -1.10
CA TYR A 172 2.85 0.20 -1.65
C TYR A 172 3.58 -0.76 -2.59
N GLY A 173 4.54 -0.29 -3.38
CA GLY A 173 5.40 -1.13 -4.22
C GLY A 173 6.25 -2.10 -3.38
N CYS A 174 6.86 -1.63 -2.30
CA CYS A 174 7.61 -2.48 -1.36
C CYS A 174 6.69 -3.49 -0.67
N SER A 175 5.52 -3.08 -0.19
CA SER A 175 4.53 -3.98 0.41
C SER A 175 4.06 -5.05 -0.57
N THR A 176 3.80 -4.67 -1.83
CA THR A 176 3.43 -5.61 -2.90
C THR A 176 4.52 -6.66 -3.13
N THR A 177 5.79 -6.25 -3.18
CA THR A 177 6.92 -7.19 -3.37
C THR A 177 7.09 -8.13 -2.19
N LEU A 178 6.91 -7.65 -0.96
CA LEU A 178 6.95 -8.48 0.24
C LEU A 178 5.77 -9.47 0.28
N ALA A 179 4.57 -9.02 -0.07
CA ALA A 179 3.38 -9.86 -0.15
C ALA A 179 3.52 -10.94 -1.25
N LEU A 180 4.11 -10.59 -2.42
CA LEU A 180 4.38 -11.53 -3.49
C LEU A 180 5.36 -12.63 -3.06
N ARG A 181 6.41 -12.26 -2.33
CA ARG A 181 7.35 -13.24 -1.77
C ARG A 181 6.66 -14.23 -0.85
N ARG A 182 5.77 -13.74 0.04
CA ARG A 182 4.99 -14.59 0.95
C ARG A 182 4.00 -15.50 0.24
N TRP A 183 3.45 -15.03 -0.88
CA TRP A 183 2.51 -15.85 -1.67
C TRP A 183 3.21 -16.95 -2.46
N LYS A 184 4.43 -16.72 -2.93
CA LYS A 184 5.20 -17.71 -3.73
C LYS A 184 5.93 -18.75 -2.89
N LEU A 185 6.15 -18.50 -1.60
CA LEU A 185 6.76 -19.44 -0.64
C LEU A 185 5.70 -20.29 0.05
#